data_552470134172573d72230a8f751ab251
#
_entry.id   552470134172573d72230a8f751ab251
#
_cell.length_a   1.000
_cell.length_b   1.000
_cell.length_c   1.000
_cell.angle_alpha   90.00
_cell.angle_beta   90.00
_cell.angle_gamma   90.00
#
_symmetry.space_group_name_H-M   'P 1'
#
loop_
_entity.id
_entity.type
_entity.pdbx_description
1 polymer ?
#
loop_
_entity_poly.entity_id
_entity_poly.type
_entity_poly.pdbx_seq_one_letter_code
_entity_poly.pdbx_strand_id
1 'polypeptide(L)'
;EEILDNVGIWNKLNDYPSSLSSGQAQRAAIARSLMMNPDVLLLDEPTSSLDPVSANEVFNVLDKLKKQGMTIVLVTHNIDFARSISDRMVFMDMGTICEVGSPGELIDHPKEHKTLQFINYCVNMVYDIPAPKFDHPQLNARIEDFCRRYRLPVKDTYSAQLVVEELLNLLPLEDGLKLVMSKNDKGMVIEAILKSTGITFLSED
;
A
#
# COMPACT_ATOMS: atom_id res chain seq x y z
N GLU A 1 -30.81 1.09 -13.45
CA GLU A 1 -30.72 2.41 -12.79
C GLU A 1 -30.02 2.26 -11.42
N GLU A 2 -30.58 1.52 -10.51
CA GLU A 2 -30.08 1.34 -9.14
C GLU A 2 -28.62 0.90 -9.05
N ILE A 3 -28.19 -0.04 -9.89
CA ILE A 3 -26.81 -0.51 -9.90
C ILE A 3 -25.82 0.61 -10.32
N LEU A 4 -26.16 1.40 -11.34
CA LEU A 4 -25.31 2.49 -11.80
C LEU A 4 -25.23 3.64 -10.78
N ASP A 5 -26.30 3.88 -10.05
CA ASP A 5 -26.31 4.82 -8.95
C ASP A 5 -25.48 4.30 -7.77
N ASN A 6 -25.57 3.01 -7.47
CA ASN A 6 -24.77 2.36 -6.43
C ASN A 6 -23.26 2.51 -6.66
N VAL A 7 -22.82 2.44 -7.91
CA VAL A 7 -21.39 2.60 -8.28
C VAL A 7 -21.04 4.04 -8.69
N GLY A 8 -21.97 5.00 -8.61
CA GLY A 8 -21.74 6.43 -8.82
C GLY A 8 -21.40 6.83 -10.26
N ILE A 9 -21.95 6.12 -11.28
CA ILE A 9 -21.75 6.42 -12.70
C ILE A 9 -23.06 6.55 -13.50
N TRP A 10 -24.15 6.84 -12.82
CA TRP A 10 -25.44 7.02 -13.48
C TRP A 10 -25.40 8.09 -14.59
N ASN A 11 -24.69 9.18 -14.34
CA ASN A 11 -24.50 10.27 -15.30
C ASN A 11 -23.72 9.88 -16.57
N LYS A 12 -23.17 8.65 -16.61
CA LYS A 12 -22.38 8.08 -17.70
C LYS A 12 -23.13 7.01 -18.51
N LEU A 13 -24.43 6.83 -18.23
CA LEU A 13 -25.26 5.79 -18.85
C LEU A 13 -25.18 5.78 -20.39
N ASN A 14 -25.11 6.95 -21.00
CA ASN A 14 -25.10 7.11 -22.46
C ASN A 14 -23.71 7.38 -23.04
N ASP A 15 -22.68 7.35 -22.21
CA ASP A 15 -21.32 7.58 -22.65
C ASP A 15 -20.70 6.31 -23.24
N TYR A 16 -19.85 6.46 -24.24
CA TYR A 16 -19.07 5.33 -24.77
C TYR A 16 -17.97 4.92 -23.80
N PRO A 17 -17.60 3.63 -23.73
CA PRO A 17 -16.51 3.15 -22.87
C PRO A 17 -15.19 3.89 -23.06
N SER A 18 -14.90 4.34 -24.28
CA SER A 18 -13.68 5.10 -24.62
C SER A 18 -13.64 6.52 -24.02
N SER A 19 -14.77 7.05 -23.59
CA SER A 19 -14.86 8.39 -22.96
C SER A 19 -14.79 8.34 -21.42
N LEU A 20 -14.77 7.13 -20.84
CA LEU A 20 -14.71 6.96 -19.39
C LEU A 20 -13.26 7.11 -18.89
N SER A 21 -13.08 7.75 -17.74
CA SER A 21 -11.81 7.68 -17.02
C SER A 21 -11.54 6.26 -16.53
N SER A 22 -10.28 5.93 -16.17
CA SER A 22 -9.91 4.61 -15.64
C SER A 22 -10.76 4.22 -14.42
N GLY A 23 -10.99 5.13 -13.48
CA GLY A 23 -11.84 4.90 -12.31
C GLY A 23 -13.32 4.69 -12.67
N GLN A 24 -13.85 5.44 -13.66
CA GLN A 24 -15.21 5.25 -14.16
C GLN A 24 -15.35 3.90 -14.88
N ALA A 25 -14.37 3.53 -15.70
CA ALA A 25 -14.35 2.24 -16.38
C ALA A 25 -14.30 1.08 -15.37
N GLN A 26 -13.53 1.21 -14.29
CA GLN A 26 -13.47 0.22 -13.22
C GLN A 26 -14.82 0.08 -12.50
N ARG A 27 -15.48 1.19 -12.16
CA ARG A 27 -16.81 1.17 -11.56
C ARG A 27 -17.89 0.60 -12.52
N ALA A 28 -17.75 0.86 -13.82
CA ALA A 28 -18.62 0.23 -14.83
C ALA A 28 -18.40 -1.29 -14.91
N ALA A 29 -17.17 -1.77 -14.77
CA ALA A 29 -16.86 -3.19 -14.71
C ALA A 29 -17.49 -3.85 -13.46
N ILE A 30 -17.41 -3.20 -12.30
CA ILE A 30 -18.09 -3.65 -11.07
C ILE A 30 -19.60 -3.69 -11.29
N ALA A 31 -20.21 -2.63 -11.85
CA ALA A 31 -21.63 -2.57 -12.14
C ALA A 31 -22.07 -3.73 -13.05
N ARG A 32 -21.28 -4.01 -14.10
CA ARG A 32 -21.55 -5.14 -15.02
C ARG A 32 -21.56 -6.49 -14.28
N SER A 33 -20.63 -6.70 -13.34
CA SER A 33 -20.59 -7.92 -12.53
C SER A 33 -21.83 -8.02 -11.61
N LEU A 34 -22.25 -6.91 -11.01
CA LEU A 34 -23.42 -6.85 -10.15
C LEU A 34 -24.76 -7.12 -10.89
N MET A 35 -24.81 -6.85 -12.20
CA MET A 35 -26.02 -7.14 -13.00
C MET A 35 -26.36 -8.63 -13.06
N MET A 36 -25.41 -9.51 -12.82
CA MET A 36 -25.64 -10.95 -12.73
C MET A 36 -26.22 -11.39 -11.38
N ASN A 37 -26.49 -10.44 -10.48
CA ASN A 37 -26.95 -10.69 -9.11
C ASN A 37 -26.11 -11.76 -8.38
N PRO A 38 -24.78 -11.59 -8.28
CA PRO A 38 -23.90 -12.62 -7.74
C PRO A 38 -24.01 -12.70 -6.21
N ASP A 39 -23.84 -13.92 -5.66
CA ASP A 39 -23.67 -14.13 -4.23
C ASP A 39 -22.28 -13.70 -3.74
N VAL A 40 -21.28 -13.76 -4.61
CA VAL A 40 -19.88 -13.43 -4.33
C VAL A 40 -19.30 -12.59 -5.46
N LEU A 41 -18.70 -11.46 -5.10
CA LEU A 41 -17.95 -10.60 -6.03
C LEU A 41 -16.47 -10.88 -5.90
N LEU A 42 -15.81 -11.29 -7.01
CA LEU A 42 -14.39 -11.53 -7.09
C LEU A 42 -13.69 -10.35 -7.77
N LEU A 43 -12.68 -9.78 -7.13
CA LEU A 43 -11.93 -8.64 -7.61
C LEU A 43 -10.43 -8.93 -7.57
N ASP A 44 -9.75 -8.74 -8.69
CA ASP A 44 -8.32 -8.87 -8.81
C ASP A 44 -7.72 -7.50 -9.11
N GLU A 45 -6.89 -6.99 -8.19
CA GLU A 45 -6.20 -5.71 -8.25
C GLU A 45 -7.07 -4.53 -8.72
N PRO A 46 -8.26 -4.29 -8.11
CA PRO A 46 -9.25 -3.34 -8.66
C PRO A 46 -8.80 -1.87 -8.62
N THR A 47 -7.68 -1.55 -7.97
CA THR A 47 -7.17 -0.18 -7.82
C THR A 47 -5.76 0.02 -8.34
N SER A 48 -5.09 -1.02 -8.87
CA SER A 48 -3.66 -0.99 -9.22
C SER A 48 -3.28 0.03 -10.31
N SER A 49 -4.20 0.32 -11.23
CA SER A 49 -3.98 1.27 -12.33
C SER A 49 -4.66 2.62 -12.13
N LEU A 50 -5.16 2.90 -10.93
CA LEU A 50 -5.93 4.10 -10.63
C LEU A 50 -5.09 5.14 -9.88
N ASP A 51 -5.39 6.41 -10.13
CA ASP A 51 -4.93 7.50 -9.28
C ASP A 51 -5.58 7.43 -7.87
N PRO A 52 -5.01 8.09 -6.85
CA PRO A 52 -5.50 7.99 -5.49
C PRO A 52 -6.97 8.42 -5.30
N VAL A 53 -7.46 9.37 -6.10
CA VAL A 53 -8.85 9.85 -6.01
C VAL A 53 -9.79 8.78 -6.57
N SER A 54 -9.49 8.25 -7.76
CA SER A 54 -10.25 7.18 -8.39
C SER A 54 -10.23 5.88 -7.56
N ALA A 55 -9.08 5.55 -6.95
CA ALA A 55 -8.97 4.40 -6.06
C ALA A 55 -9.88 4.53 -4.83
N ASN A 56 -9.97 5.75 -4.25
CA ASN A 56 -10.87 6.02 -3.13
C ASN A 56 -12.35 5.94 -3.53
N GLU A 57 -12.71 6.33 -4.76
CA GLU A 57 -14.07 6.17 -5.27
C GLU A 57 -14.45 4.68 -5.40
N VAL A 58 -13.54 3.84 -5.90
CA VAL A 58 -13.73 2.38 -5.95
C VAL A 58 -13.85 1.80 -4.52
N PHE A 59 -13.00 2.25 -3.59
CA PHE A 59 -13.11 1.86 -2.18
C PHE A 59 -14.51 2.13 -1.61
N ASN A 60 -15.03 3.35 -1.81
CA ASN A 60 -16.35 3.73 -1.31
C ASN A 60 -17.47 2.85 -1.88
N VAL A 61 -17.37 2.46 -3.16
CA VAL A 61 -18.31 1.52 -3.79
C VAL A 61 -18.25 0.16 -3.11
N LEU A 62 -17.06 -0.40 -2.92
CA LEU A 62 -16.90 -1.72 -2.31
C LEU A 62 -17.32 -1.73 -0.83
N ASP A 63 -17.01 -0.68 -0.08
CA ASP A 63 -17.45 -0.52 1.32
C ASP A 63 -18.98 -0.44 1.41
N LYS A 64 -19.64 0.28 0.49
CA LYS A 64 -21.10 0.33 0.39
C LYS A 64 -21.69 -1.05 0.11
N LEU A 65 -21.15 -1.79 -0.87
CA LEU A 65 -21.60 -3.14 -1.21
C LEU A 65 -21.41 -4.11 -0.03
N LYS A 66 -20.26 -4.03 0.67
CA LYS A 66 -19.99 -4.80 1.89
C LYS A 66 -21.05 -4.52 2.97
N LYS A 67 -21.37 -3.25 3.23
CA LYS A 67 -22.41 -2.85 4.19
C LYS A 67 -23.81 -3.34 3.82
N GLN A 68 -24.06 -3.57 2.54
CA GLN A 68 -25.30 -4.17 2.02
C GLN A 68 -25.32 -5.70 2.13
N GLY A 69 -24.27 -6.33 2.67
CA GLY A 69 -24.16 -7.77 2.88
C GLY A 69 -23.54 -8.54 1.72
N MET A 70 -22.97 -7.85 0.71
CA MET A 70 -22.26 -8.51 -0.38
C MET A 70 -21.01 -9.23 0.13
N THR A 71 -20.85 -10.50 -0.23
CA THR A 71 -19.59 -11.21 -0.01
C THR A 71 -18.58 -10.81 -1.08
N ILE A 72 -17.43 -10.28 -0.65
CA ILE A 72 -16.38 -9.80 -1.57
C ILE A 72 -15.10 -10.58 -1.30
N VAL A 73 -14.52 -11.15 -2.34
CA VAL A 73 -13.16 -11.69 -2.33
C VAL A 73 -12.28 -10.76 -3.15
N LEU A 74 -11.28 -10.18 -2.50
CA LEU A 74 -10.41 -9.18 -3.07
C LEU A 74 -8.97 -9.67 -3.06
N VAL A 75 -8.30 -9.64 -4.21
CA VAL A 75 -6.86 -9.84 -4.33
C VAL A 75 -6.20 -8.47 -4.53
N THR A 76 -5.22 -8.14 -3.71
CA THR A 76 -4.46 -6.89 -3.83
C THR A 76 -3.11 -7.00 -3.13
N HIS A 77 -2.13 -6.27 -3.61
CA HIS A 77 -0.85 -6.04 -2.93
C HIS A 77 -0.85 -4.75 -2.08
N ASN A 78 -1.92 -3.97 -2.11
CA ASN A 78 -2.07 -2.76 -1.30
C ASN A 78 -2.59 -3.11 0.10
N ILE A 79 -1.66 -3.18 1.05
CA ILE A 79 -1.94 -3.55 2.45
C ILE A 79 -2.91 -2.58 3.12
N ASP A 80 -2.75 -1.27 2.89
CA ASP A 80 -3.61 -0.25 3.49
C ASP A 80 -5.05 -0.37 2.99
N PHE A 81 -5.21 -0.65 1.70
CA PHE A 81 -6.52 -0.91 1.10
C PHE A 81 -7.14 -2.19 1.68
N ALA A 82 -6.38 -3.29 1.72
CA ALA A 82 -6.83 -4.55 2.29
C ALA A 82 -7.21 -4.40 3.77
N ARG A 83 -6.37 -3.71 4.58
CA ARG A 83 -6.62 -3.45 6.00
C ARG A 83 -7.94 -2.71 6.24
N SER A 84 -8.22 -1.71 5.40
CA SER A 84 -9.37 -0.82 5.60
C SER A 84 -10.70 -1.44 5.20
N ILE A 85 -10.70 -2.42 4.28
CA ILE A 85 -11.94 -2.97 3.73
C ILE A 85 -12.25 -4.40 4.19
N SER A 86 -11.24 -5.21 4.54
CA SER A 86 -11.45 -6.63 4.81
C SER A 86 -11.83 -6.92 6.26
N ASP A 87 -12.65 -7.95 6.47
CA ASP A 87 -12.92 -8.54 7.78
C ASP A 87 -11.94 -9.68 8.08
N ARG A 88 -11.43 -10.32 7.01
CA ARG A 88 -10.49 -11.43 7.07
C ARG A 88 -9.50 -11.31 5.93
N MET A 89 -8.24 -11.54 6.25
CA MET A 89 -7.14 -11.55 5.28
C MET A 89 -6.55 -12.93 5.14
N VAL A 90 -6.06 -13.23 3.93
CA VAL A 90 -5.32 -14.46 3.61
C VAL A 90 -4.02 -14.03 2.95
N PHE A 91 -2.91 -14.35 3.57
CA PHE A 91 -1.60 -14.16 2.95
C PHE A 91 -1.22 -15.40 2.16
N MET A 92 -0.90 -15.20 0.88
CA MET A 92 -0.49 -16.28 -0.04
C MET A 92 0.90 -15.98 -0.61
N ASP A 93 1.72 -17.02 -0.70
CA ASP A 93 3.01 -16.99 -1.35
C ASP A 93 3.19 -18.25 -2.22
N MET A 94 3.63 -18.09 -3.46
CA MET A 94 3.87 -19.17 -4.42
C MET A 94 2.73 -20.20 -4.50
N GLY A 95 1.47 -19.70 -4.53
CA GLY A 95 0.27 -20.55 -4.65
C GLY A 95 -0.13 -21.27 -3.36
N THR A 96 0.54 -21.00 -2.25
CA THR A 96 0.25 -21.63 -0.94
C THR A 96 -0.28 -20.57 0.04
N ILE A 97 -1.32 -20.93 0.79
CA ILE A 97 -1.79 -20.11 1.91
C ILE A 97 -0.79 -20.22 3.04
N CYS A 98 -0.17 -19.11 3.41
CA CYS A 98 0.80 -19.02 4.49
C CYS A 98 0.13 -18.68 5.81
N GLU A 99 -0.76 -17.72 5.82
CA GLU A 99 -1.41 -17.25 7.04
C GLU A 99 -2.82 -16.72 6.77
N VAL A 100 -3.71 -16.86 7.76
CA VAL A 100 -5.09 -16.40 7.69
C VAL A 100 -5.47 -15.79 9.03
N GLY A 101 -6.09 -14.60 9.02
CA GLY A 101 -6.53 -13.93 10.24
C GLY A 101 -7.29 -12.65 9.96
N SER A 102 -7.57 -11.89 11.01
CA SER A 102 -8.04 -10.52 10.88
C SER A 102 -6.92 -9.59 10.35
N PRO A 103 -7.25 -8.42 9.78
CA PRO A 103 -6.23 -7.47 9.35
C PRO A 103 -5.23 -7.10 10.44
N GLY A 104 -5.69 -6.89 11.68
CA GLY A 104 -4.82 -6.59 12.82
C GLY A 104 -3.86 -7.74 13.14
N GLU A 105 -4.34 -9.00 13.11
CA GLU A 105 -3.48 -10.16 13.38
C GLU A 105 -2.39 -10.33 12.32
N LEU A 106 -2.74 -10.21 11.03
CA LEU A 106 -1.78 -10.43 9.95
C LEU A 106 -0.79 -9.27 9.78
N ILE A 107 -1.23 -8.04 10.00
CA ILE A 107 -0.41 -6.85 9.74
C ILE A 107 0.40 -6.45 10.98
N ASP A 108 -0.25 -6.41 12.15
CA ASP A 108 0.39 -5.90 13.37
C ASP A 108 1.12 -7.02 14.15
N HIS A 109 0.65 -8.27 14.01
CA HIS A 109 1.17 -9.43 14.75
C HIS A 109 1.32 -10.68 13.88
N PRO A 110 2.02 -10.61 12.72
CA PRO A 110 2.21 -11.77 11.85
C PRO A 110 2.98 -12.87 12.58
N LYS A 111 2.52 -14.12 12.44
CA LYS A 111 3.12 -15.30 13.09
C LYS A 111 4.10 -16.01 12.15
N GLU A 112 3.78 -15.99 10.86
CA GLU A 112 4.60 -16.66 9.86
C GLU A 112 5.71 -15.74 9.36
N HIS A 113 6.93 -16.26 9.28
CA HIS A 113 8.11 -15.50 8.86
C HIS A 113 7.94 -14.87 7.46
N LYS A 114 7.29 -15.57 6.54
CA LYS A 114 7.02 -15.06 5.18
C LYS A 114 6.04 -13.89 5.20
N THR A 115 4.99 -13.98 6.03
CA THR A 115 4.03 -12.88 6.23
C THR A 115 4.75 -11.67 6.80
N LEU A 116 5.57 -11.85 7.82
CA LEU A 116 6.37 -10.79 8.43
C LEU A 116 7.30 -10.12 7.41
N GLN A 117 8.02 -10.90 6.59
CA GLN A 117 8.88 -10.34 5.54
C GLN A 117 8.10 -9.52 4.51
N PHE A 118 6.93 -10.02 4.07
CA PHE A 118 6.09 -9.32 3.11
C PHE A 118 5.51 -8.04 3.70
N ILE A 119 4.96 -8.09 4.91
CA ILE A 119 4.42 -6.91 5.60
C ILE A 119 5.52 -5.86 5.79
N ASN A 120 6.70 -6.27 6.28
CA ASN A 120 7.83 -5.37 6.43
C ASN A 120 8.25 -4.73 5.10
N TYR A 121 8.22 -5.48 4.00
CA TYR A 121 8.52 -4.94 2.68
C TYR A 121 7.45 -3.95 2.19
N CYS A 122 6.17 -4.24 2.44
CA CYS A 122 5.06 -3.40 1.98
C CYS A 122 4.79 -2.19 2.87
N VAL A 123 5.05 -2.33 4.18
CA VAL A 123 4.81 -1.28 5.19
C VAL A 123 6.03 -0.36 5.32
N ASN A 124 7.23 -0.89 5.11
CA ASN A 124 8.46 -0.13 5.24
C ASN A 124 8.86 0.48 3.89
N MET A 125 9.49 1.66 3.94
CA MET A 125 10.24 2.16 2.81
C MET A 125 11.62 1.50 2.81
N VAL A 126 11.92 0.76 1.75
CA VAL A 126 13.26 0.21 1.52
C VAL A 126 13.88 0.93 0.33
N TYR A 127 15.09 1.47 0.52
CA TYR A 127 15.83 2.14 -0.53
C TYR A 127 17.26 1.64 -0.57
N ASP A 128 17.65 1.06 -1.70
CA ASP A 128 19.02 0.62 -1.96
C ASP A 128 19.83 1.79 -2.51
N ILE A 129 20.86 2.19 -1.77
CA ILE A 129 21.80 3.23 -2.16
C ILE A 129 23.00 2.54 -2.80
N PRO A 130 23.17 2.66 -4.12
CA PRO A 130 24.34 2.11 -4.80
C PRO A 130 25.58 2.93 -4.50
N ALA A 131 26.73 2.26 -4.33
CA ALA A 131 28.01 2.94 -4.22
C ALA A 131 28.48 3.48 -5.59
N PRO A 132 29.22 4.57 -5.64
CA PRO A 132 29.40 5.66 -4.67
C PRO A 132 28.50 6.86 -4.92
N LYS A 133 27.56 6.77 -5.85
CA LYS A 133 26.65 7.88 -6.24
C LYS A 133 25.21 7.44 -6.15
N PHE A 134 24.37 8.25 -5.54
CA PHE A 134 22.94 8.05 -5.46
C PHE A 134 22.18 9.36 -5.77
N ASP A 135 20.90 9.22 -6.08
CA ASP A 135 20.04 10.33 -6.45
C ASP A 135 19.34 10.88 -5.19
N HIS A 136 19.89 11.97 -4.61
CA HIS A 136 19.30 12.64 -3.45
C HIS A 136 17.84 13.10 -3.68
N PRO A 137 17.48 13.74 -4.79
CA PRO A 137 16.09 14.07 -5.10
C PRO A 137 15.16 12.87 -5.07
N GLN A 138 15.58 11.74 -5.65
CA GLN A 138 14.78 10.52 -5.67
C GLN A 138 14.58 9.94 -4.26
N LEU A 139 15.63 9.93 -3.45
CA LEU A 139 15.55 9.48 -2.06
C LEU A 139 14.59 10.35 -1.24
N ASN A 140 14.73 11.68 -1.34
CA ASN A 140 13.86 12.61 -0.64
C ASN A 140 12.40 12.46 -1.06
N ALA A 141 12.12 12.27 -2.34
CA ALA A 141 10.76 12.00 -2.83
C ALA A 141 10.17 10.70 -2.23
N ARG A 142 10.99 9.66 -2.05
CA ARG A 142 10.59 8.41 -1.40
C ARG A 142 10.28 8.61 0.09
N ILE A 143 11.09 9.40 0.80
CA ILE A 143 10.84 9.74 2.21
C ILE A 143 9.53 10.52 2.34
N GLU A 144 9.30 11.52 1.49
CA GLU A 144 8.05 12.29 1.49
C GLU A 144 6.84 11.40 1.21
N ASP A 145 6.95 10.49 0.26
CA ASP A 145 5.86 9.56 -0.09
C ASP A 145 5.54 8.59 1.06
N PHE A 146 6.58 8.09 1.73
CA PHE A 146 6.43 7.29 2.94
C PHE A 146 5.71 8.08 4.04
N CYS A 147 6.19 9.27 4.38
CA CYS A 147 5.58 10.11 5.42
C CYS A 147 4.13 10.49 5.08
N ARG A 148 3.84 10.78 3.82
CA ARG A 148 2.49 11.07 3.33
C ARG A 148 1.56 9.85 3.47
N ARG A 149 2.04 8.65 3.13
CA ARG A 149 1.30 7.38 3.28
C ARG A 149 0.83 7.17 4.71
N TYR A 150 1.69 7.44 5.68
CA TYR A 150 1.39 7.30 7.10
C TYR A 150 0.79 8.55 7.73
N ARG A 151 0.45 9.59 6.94
CA ARG A 151 -0.10 10.86 7.42
C ARG A 151 0.73 11.50 8.53
N LEU A 152 2.04 11.36 8.43
CA LEU A 152 2.96 11.96 9.39
C LEU A 152 2.96 13.49 9.25
N PRO A 153 3.16 14.24 10.34
CA PRO A 153 3.31 15.68 10.29
C PRO A 153 4.46 16.09 9.37
N VAL A 154 4.34 17.25 8.72
CA VAL A 154 5.39 17.80 7.82
C VAL A 154 6.73 17.95 8.57
N LYS A 155 6.68 18.26 9.86
CA LYS A 155 7.87 18.33 10.72
C LYS A 155 8.64 17.02 10.73
N ASP A 156 7.94 15.88 10.82
CA ASP A 156 8.58 14.56 10.88
C ASP A 156 9.21 14.19 9.52
N THR A 157 8.64 14.67 8.42
CA THR A 157 9.25 14.51 7.09
C THR A 157 10.61 15.22 7.00
N TYR A 158 10.68 16.46 7.47
CA TYR A 158 11.96 17.20 7.51
C TYR A 158 12.96 16.56 8.45
N SER A 159 12.51 16.10 9.63
CA SER A 159 13.38 15.39 10.58
C SER A 159 13.95 14.12 9.96
N ALA A 160 13.11 13.34 9.28
CA ALA A 160 13.53 12.12 8.59
C ALA A 160 14.58 12.40 7.49
N GLN A 161 14.35 13.41 6.66
CA GLN A 161 15.29 13.81 5.61
C GLN A 161 16.64 14.23 6.20
N LEU A 162 16.62 14.99 7.29
CA LEU A 162 17.83 15.45 7.97
C LEU A 162 18.62 14.28 8.59
N VAL A 163 17.93 13.37 9.30
CA VAL A 163 18.55 12.18 9.89
C VAL A 163 19.17 11.29 8.82
N VAL A 164 18.47 11.07 7.72
CA VAL A 164 18.98 10.28 6.59
C VAL A 164 20.22 10.94 5.99
N GLU A 165 20.21 12.26 5.80
CA GLU A 165 21.36 13.00 5.29
C GLU A 165 22.57 12.91 6.24
N GLU A 166 22.38 13.04 7.54
CA GLU A 166 23.43 12.85 8.54
C GLU A 166 23.99 11.43 8.53
N LEU A 167 23.13 10.41 8.48
CA LEU A 167 23.55 9.01 8.37
C LEU A 167 24.40 8.75 7.12
N LEU A 168 24.00 9.32 5.98
CA LEU A 168 24.74 9.19 4.72
C LEU A 168 26.10 9.90 4.74
N ASN A 169 26.23 10.98 5.50
CA ASN A 169 27.51 11.68 5.68
C ASN A 169 28.45 10.96 6.65
N LEU A 170 27.92 10.20 7.58
CA LEU A 170 28.71 9.49 8.60
C LEU A 170 29.16 8.10 8.16
N LEU A 171 28.42 7.46 7.26
CA LEU A 171 28.63 6.06 6.89
C LEU A 171 29.50 5.93 5.64
N PRO A 172 30.38 4.92 5.57
CA PRO A 172 31.13 4.62 4.36
C PRO A 172 30.20 4.04 3.29
N LEU A 173 30.05 4.76 2.17
CA LEU A 173 29.17 4.34 1.06
C LEU A 173 29.92 3.49 0.01
N GLU A 174 31.14 3.06 0.27
CA GLU A 174 31.99 2.37 -0.71
C GLU A 174 31.37 1.07 -1.25
N ASP A 175 30.65 0.32 -0.39
CA ASP A 175 30.02 -0.94 -0.73
C ASP A 175 28.49 -0.86 -0.88
N GLY A 176 27.95 0.34 -0.78
CA GLY A 176 26.52 0.60 -0.80
C GLY A 176 25.83 0.38 0.54
N LEU A 177 24.65 0.97 0.66
CA LEU A 177 23.85 1.00 1.87
C LEU A 177 22.41 0.61 1.55
N LYS A 178 21.76 -0.09 2.45
CA LYS A 178 20.31 -0.31 2.44
C LYS A 178 19.68 0.54 3.54
N LEU A 179 18.85 1.49 3.14
CA LEU A 179 18.07 2.31 4.04
C LEU A 179 16.68 1.69 4.21
N VAL A 180 16.25 1.51 5.44
CA VAL A 180 14.90 1.03 5.77
C VAL A 180 14.25 2.04 6.70
N MET A 181 13.08 2.54 6.31
CA MET A 181 12.25 3.37 7.19
C MET A 181 11.00 2.61 7.54
N SER A 182 10.69 2.55 8.81
CA SER A 182 9.52 1.90 9.36
C SER A 182 8.78 2.81 10.33
N LYS A 183 7.49 2.55 10.53
CA LYS A 183 6.69 3.24 11.55
C LYS A 183 6.18 2.23 12.56
N ASN A 184 6.34 2.52 13.83
CA ASN A 184 5.77 1.75 14.94
C ASN A 184 4.90 2.66 15.84
N ASP A 185 4.38 2.11 16.94
CA ASP A 185 3.54 2.84 17.89
C ASP A 185 4.28 3.97 18.63
N LYS A 186 5.61 3.93 18.64
CA LYS A 186 6.46 4.93 19.34
C LYS A 186 6.90 6.05 18.42
N GLY A 187 6.86 5.85 17.09
CA GLY A 187 7.32 6.84 16.14
C GLY A 187 7.83 6.23 14.84
N MET A 188 8.75 6.94 14.20
CA MET A 188 9.41 6.50 12.99
C MET A 188 10.81 5.97 13.33
N VAL A 189 11.14 4.83 12.76
CA VAL A 189 12.46 4.21 12.89
C VAL A 189 13.17 4.26 11.54
N ILE A 190 14.43 4.69 11.55
CA ILE A 190 15.28 4.72 10.37
C ILE A 190 16.46 3.79 10.62
N GLU A 191 16.63 2.80 9.77
CA GLU A 191 17.70 1.83 9.82
C GLU A 191 18.59 1.99 8.59
N ALA A 192 19.88 2.13 8.81
CA ALA A 192 20.89 2.12 7.75
C ALA A 192 21.75 0.86 7.88
N ILE A 193 21.70 -0.01 6.87
CA ILE A 193 22.39 -1.31 6.87
C ILE A 193 23.51 -1.28 5.84
N LEU A 194 24.75 -1.39 6.30
CA LEU A 194 25.91 -1.52 5.41
C LEU A 194 25.92 -2.89 4.73
N LYS A 195 25.99 -2.91 3.41
CA LYS A 195 25.92 -4.17 2.62
C LYS A 195 27.15 -5.06 2.84
N SER A 196 28.31 -4.47 3.10
CA SER A 196 29.58 -5.21 3.29
C SER A 196 29.67 -5.97 4.61
N THR A 197 29.12 -5.40 5.68
CA THR A 197 29.29 -5.93 7.05
C THR A 197 27.99 -6.40 7.69
N GLY A 198 26.84 -6.01 7.12
CA GLY A 198 25.53 -6.24 7.73
C GLY A 198 25.28 -5.44 9.01
N ILE A 199 26.16 -4.47 9.34
CA ILE A 199 26.00 -3.64 10.53
C ILE A 199 24.80 -2.71 10.31
N THR A 200 23.92 -2.67 11.29
CA THR A 200 22.72 -1.82 11.29
C THR A 200 22.92 -0.64 12.24
N PHE A 201 22.60 0.54 11.78
CA PHE A 201 22.54 1.77 12.58
C PHE A 201 21.06 2.15 12.71
N LEU A 202 20.63 2.37 13.96
CA LEU A 202 19.27 2.73 14.30
C LEU A 202 19.20 4.18 14.74
N SER A 203 18.22 4.92 14.25
CA SER A 203 17.77 6.18 14.83
C SER A 203 16.33 5.99 15.31
N GLU A 204 16.14 6.06 16.62
CA GLU A 204 14.82 6.10 17.26
C GLU A 204 14.62 7.53 17.78
N ASP A 205 13.58 8.20 17.33
CA ASP A 205 13.06 9.46 17.89
C ASP A 205 11.78 9.23 18.69
#